data_80b65cea157e230feb6ff21d68eadc80
#
_entry.id   80b65cea157e230feb6ff21d68eadc80
#
_cell.length_a   1.000
_cell.length_b   1.000
_cell.length_c   1.000
_cell.angle_alpha   90.00
_cell.angle_beta   90.00
_cell.angle_gamma   90.00
#
_symmetry.space_group_name_H-M   'P 1'
#
loop_
_entity.id
_entity.type
_entity.pdbx_description
1 polymer ?
#
loop_
_entity_poly.entity_id
_entity_poly.type
_entity_poly.pdbx_seq_one_letter_code
_entity_poly.pdbx_strand_id
1 'polypeptide(L)'
;MIGDSSLCLVAGDLFPLRFTGGAEVSVRLPWDHRWHTGLQFTWSHVDDQNFWGGASFDKDTKWYVMKDNLGTMKHTGFRNNPTGGGEVTFDEDLKWITAAGEHWMNEHRIHRIHSLDQNRFAAGRGLWAVDLTTEITNTRGSTIALGSPTTAGREHAGYTGWFWRGPRSWTGCSVTSSTGLSDEAEIMGTEAEWVAFSSEHDDYDGGGTVLVYSGTSTSADAEVPPIKWFTRTGIFAVASPSPAFDQEIHLPADGTLRLNHRFVFIEEVLEGQQLKAIAKEYRLG
;
A
#
# COMPACT_ATOMS: atom_id res chain seq x y z
N MET A 1 12.10 13.33 17.82
CA MET A 1 12.41 14.02 16.56
C MET A 1 12.32 12.97 15.49
N ILE A 2 11.39 13.10 14.55
CA ILE A 2 11.50 12.37 13.28
C ILE A 2 12.80 12.93 12.70
N GLY A 3 13.86 12.10 12.71
CA GLY A 3 15.19 12.56 12.34
C GLY A 3 15.21 13.16 10.95
N ASP A 4 16.22 13.95 10.64
CA ASP A 4 16.48 14.72 9.41
C ASP A 4 16.57 13.86 8.12
N SER A 5 15.77 12.83 8.03
CA SER A 5 15.56 11.99 6.85
C SER A 5 14.42 12.61 6.04
N SER A 6 14.78 13.28 4.96
CA SER A 6 13.88 13.82 3.97
C SER A 6 12.95 12.73 3.44
N LEU A 7 11.79 12.56 4.07
CA LEU A 7 10.69 11.81 3.46
C LEU A 7 10.30 12.56 2.19
N CYS A 8 10.47 11.94 1.05
CA CYS A 8 10.13 12.52 -0.23
C CYS A 8 8.78 11.97 -0.68
N LEU A 9 7.78 12.83 -0.77
CA LEU A 9 6.53 12.52 -1.45
C LEU A 9 6.76 12.76 -2.95
N VAL A 10 6.92 11.68 -3.70
CA VAL A 10 7.04 11.76 -5.17
C VAL A 10 5.76 11.22 -5.78
N ALA A 11 4.95 12.11 -6.36
CA ALA A 11 3.68 11.75 -7.01
C ALA A 11 2.73 10.93 -6.12
N GLY A 12 2.67 11.24 -4.81
CA GLY A 12 1.81 10.55 -3.86
C GLY A 12 2.38 9.27 -3.25
N ASP A 13 3.61 8.89 -3.59
CA ASP A 13 4.30 7.73 -3.06
C ASP A 13 5.25 8.12 -1.92
N LEU A 14 5.36 7.27 -0.89
CA LEU A 14 6.21 7.52 0.27
C LEU A 14 7.54 6.75 0.17
N PHE A 15 8.65 7.51 0.05
CA PHE A 15 10.00 6.97 0.02
C PHE A 15 11.04 8.05 0.43
N PRO A 16 12.16 7.72 1.11
CA PRO A 16 12.42 6.42 1.75
C PRO A 16 11.63 6.25 3.04
N LEU A 17 11.20 5.02 3.32
CA LEU A 17 10.68 4.67 4.63
C LEU A 17 11.82 4.04 5.44
N ARG A 18 11.98 4.49 6.70
CA ARG A 18 13.04 4.05 7.60
C ARG A 18 12.49 3.76 8.98
N PHE A 19 13.08 2.80 9.65
CA PHE A 19 12.89 2.64 11.09
C PHE A 19 13.53 3.79 11.87
N THR A 20 13.23 3.91 13.14
CA THR A 20 13.76 5.00 14.01
C THR A 20 15.28 5.00 14.11
N GLY A 21 15.94 3.85 14.02
CA GLY A 21 17.40 3.69 13.97
C GLY A 21 18.03 3.93 12.60
N GLY A 22 17.22 4.15 11.58
CA GLY A 22 17.68 4.55 10.25
C GLY A 22 17.70 3.45 9.17
N ALA A 23 17.50 2.17 9.53
CA ALA A 23 17.42 1.07 8.56
C ALA A 23 16.27 1.27 7.57
N GLU A 24 16.56 1.11 6.27
CA GLU A 24 15.53 1.23 5.23
C GLU A 24 14.56 0.06 5.26
N VAL A 25 13.26 0.37 5.16
CA VAL A 25 12.18 -0.60 5.18
C VAL A 25 11.34 -0.58 3.89
N SER A 26 11.83 0.11 2.89
CA SER A 26 11.21 0.15 1.56
C SER A 26 12.26 0.22 0.47
N VAL A 27 11.89 -0.14 -0.77
CA VAL A 27 12.76 -0.01 -1.93
C VAL A 27 12.10 0.82 -3.02
N ARG A 28 12.89 1.62 -3.74
CA ARG A 28 12.43 2.43 -4.87
C ARG A 28 13.15 2.04 -6.15
N LEU A 29 12.36 1.88 -7.23
CA LEU A 29 12.84 1.60 -8.58
C LEU A 29 13.79 0.38 -8.64
N PRO A 30 13.46 -0.77 -8.00
CA PRO A 30 14.33 -1.94 -8.06
C PRO A 30 14.51 -2.39 -9.51
N TRP A 31 15.63 -3.02 -9.82
CA TRP A 31 15.97 -3.41 -11.19
C TRP A 31 14.94 -4.35 -11.86
N ASP A 32 14.26 -5.13 -11.04
CA ASP A 32 13.26 -6.12 -11.46
C ASP A 32 11.87 -5.51 -11.73
N HIS A 33 11.53 -4.39 -11.03
CA HIS A 33 10.24 -3.70 -11.14
C HIS A 33 10.45 -2.19 -11.01
N ARG A 34 10.84 -1.55 -12.10
CA ARG A 34 11.19 -0.11 -12.12
C ARG A 34 10.04 0.84 -11.76
N TRP A 35 8.83 0.34 -11.68
CA TRP A 35 7.63 1.08 -11.28
C TRP A 35 7.26 0.92 -9.80
N HIS A 36 8.04 0.16 -9.00
CA HIS A 36 7.83 0.10 -7.55
C HIS A 36 8.56 1.28 -6.88
N THR A 37 7.82 2.04 -6.06
CA THR A 37 8.28 3.30 -5.45
C THR A 37 8.09 3.36 -3.92
N GLY A 38 8.32 2.23 -3.25
CA GLY A 38 8.26 2.14 -1.78
C GLY A 38 6.86 1.78 -1.29
N LEU A 39 6.18 2.68 -0.59
CA LEU A 39 4.76 2.60 -0.26
C LEU A 39 4.01 3.48 -1.26
N GLN A 40 3.29 2.86 -2.16
CA GLN A 40 2.67 3.51 -3.31
C GLN A 40 1.20 3.15 -3.42
N PHE A 41 0.43 4.02 -4.07
CA PHE A 41 -0.93 3.70 -4.49
C PHE A 41 -0.93 3.25 -5.95
N THR A 42 -1.69 2.22 -6.29
CA THR A 42 -1.59 1.61 -7.62
C THR A 42 -2.86 0.86 -8.02
N TRP A 43 -3.16 0.90 -9.33
CA TRP A 43 -4.28 0.14 -9.89
C TRP A 43 -4.01 -0.23 -11.35
N SER A 44 -3.81 -1.52 -11.62
CA SER A 44 -3.37 -1.98 -12.94
C SER A 44 -4.49 -2.26 -13.94
N HIS A 45 -5.75 -2.35 -13.46
CA HIS A 45 -6.93 -2.63 -14.29
C HIS A 45 -8.05 -1.66 -13.90
N VAL A 46 -8.12 -0.54 -14.61
CA VAL A 46 -9.15 0.50 -14.50
C VAL A 46 -9.81 0.59 -15.87
N ASP A 47 -10.88 -0.19 -16.09
CA ASP A 47 -11.33 -0.54 -17.44
C ASP A 47 -10.14 -1.08 -18.26
N ASP A 48 -9.78 -0.41 -19.35
CA ASP A 48 -8.65 -0.72 -20.21
C ASP A 48 -7.34 0.00 -19.84
N GLN A 49 -7.33 0.85 -18.82
CA GLN A 49 -6.19 1.65 -18.39
C GLN A 49 -5.41 1.00 -17.26
N ASN A 50 -4.12 1.37 -17.16
CA ASN A 50 -3.19 0.87 -16.15
C ASN A 50 -2.52 2.06 -15.44
N PHE A 51 -2.82 2.25 -14.14
CA PHE A 51 -2.19 3.23 -13.26
C PHE A 51 -1.15 2.61 -12.32
N TRP A 52 -0.62 1.43 -12.68
CA TRP A 52 0.46 0.74 -11.98
C TRP A 52 1.85 1.15 -12.46
N GLY A 53 1.98 1.39 -13.77
CA GLY A 53 3.25 1.76 -14.41
C GLY A 53 4.05 0.57 -15.00
N GLY A 54 3.66 -0.67 -14.71
CA GLY A 54 4.23 -1.88 -15.28
C GLY A 54 3.37 -2.49 -16.38
N ALA A 55 3.72 -3.72 -16.81
CA ALA A 55 2.93 -4.47 -17.77
C ALA A 55 1.56 -4.85 -17.19
N SER A 56 0.51 -4.79 -18.02
CA SER A 56 -0.82 -5.27 -17.69
C SER A 56 -0.93 -6.77 -17.95
N PHE A 57 -1.62 -7.50 -17.07
CA PHE A 57 -1.99 -8.88 -17.39
C PHE A 57 -3.05 -8.89 -18.46
N ASP A 58 -2.79 -9.64 -19.52
CA ASP A 58 -3.68 -9.75 -20.67
C ASP A 58 -4.37 -11.11 -20.67
N LYS A 59 -5.71 -11.10 -20.64
CA LYS A 59 -6.53 -12.31 -20.55
C LYS A 59 -6.45 -13.23 -21.75
N ASP A 60 -6.12 -12.67 -22.93
CA ASP A 60 -6.11 -13.43 -24.19
C ASP A 60 -4.76 -14.16 -24.34
N THR A 61 -3.65 -13.46 -24.04
CA THR A 61 -2.31 -14.06 -24.05
C THR A 61 -1.97 -14.84 -22.78
N LYS A 62 -2.75 -14.62 -21.69
CA LYS A 62 -2.49 -15.13 -20.33
C LYS A 62 -1.08 -14.79 -19.82
N TRP A 63 -0.59 -13.61 -20.19
CA TRP A 63 0.73 -13.12 -19.83
C TRP A 63 0.73 -11.60 -19.60
N TYR A 64 1.81 -11.11 -19.03
CA TYR A 64 2.01 -9.67 -18.86
C TYR A 64 2.52 -9.04 -20.16
N VAL A 65 1.82 -8.02 -20.63
CA VAL A 65 2.11 -7.31 -21.87
C VAL A 65 2.21 -5.81 -21.60
N MET A 66 3.27 -5.19 -22.10
CA MET A 66 3.32 -3.72 -22.16
C MET A 66 2.35 -3.23 -23.21
N LYS A 67 1.36 -2.47 -22.78
CA LYS A 67 0.32 -1.88 -23.64
C LYS A 67 0.46 -0.35 -23.63
N ASP A 68 -0.06 0.32 -24.64
CA ASP A 68 -0.14 1.78 -24.70
C ASP A 68 -1.34 2.30 -23.86
N ASN A 69 -1.41 1.86 -22.60
CA ASN A 69 -2.50 2.15 -21.69
C ASN A 69 -2.04 2.67 -20.32
N LEU A 70 -0.79 3.13 -20.22
CA LEU A 70 -0.26 3.63 -18.96
C LEU A 70 -0.80 5.02 -18.66
N GLY A 71 -1.72 5.09 -17.70
CA GLY A 71 -2.22 6.34 -17.14
C GLY A 71 -1.29 6.90 -16.07
N THR A 72 -1.60 8.09 -15.59
CA THR A 72 -0.83 8.81 -14.58
C THR A 72 -1.75 9.37 -13.51
N MET A 73 -1.40 9.18 -12.24
CA MET A 73 -1.98 9.89 -11.09
C MET A 73 -1.20 11.19 -10.91
N LYS A 74 -1.73 12.30 -11.44
CA LYS A 74 -1.06 13.58 -11.46
C LYS A 74 -1.41 14.39 -10.22
N HIS A 75 -0.41 14.70 -9.38
CA HIS A 75 -0.54 15.67 -8.29
C HIS A 75 -0.96 17.04 -8.83
N THR A 76 -1.95 17.66 -8.21
CA THR A 76 -2.48 18.97 -8.61
C THR A 76 -2.28 20.06 -7.55
N GLY A 77 -2.09 19.68 -6.30
CA GLY A 77 -1.78 20.61 -5.20
C GLY A 77 -1.95 19.97 -3.83
N PHE A 78 -1.37 20.61 -2.83
CA PHE A 78 -1.65 20.33 -1.43
C PHE A 78 -2.75 21.25 -0.92
N ARG A 79 -3.67 20.69 -0.13
CA ARG A 79 -4.72 21.46 0.58
C ARG A 79 -4.19 22.08 1.87
N ASN A 80 -3.07 21.57 2.37
CA ASN A 80 -2.42 22.06 3.58
C ASN A 80 -0.94 22.38 3.35
N ASN A 81 -0.33 23.06 4.33
CA ASN A 81 1.12 23.21 4.40
C ASN A 81 1.65 22.24 5.47
N PRO A 82 2.27 21.11 5.08
CA PRO A 82 2.82 20.17 6.04
C PRO A 82 3.85 20.87 6.94
N THR A 83 3.64 20.81 8.23
CA THR A 83 4.57 21.37 9.23
C THR A 83 5.16 20.23 10.06
N GLY A 84 6.47 20.28 10.31
CA GLY A 84 7.15 19.28 11.09
C GLY A 84 6.77 19.34 12.58
N GLY A 85 6.91 18.21 13.26
CA GLY A 85 6.57 18.00 14.67
C GLY A 85 6.52 16.50 14.98
N GLY A 86 5.75 16.11 16.00
CA GLY A 86 5.46 14.70 16.30
C GLY A 86 4.51 14.03 15.31
N GLU A 87 3.86 14.84 14.48
CA GLU A 87 2.92 14.41 13.43
C GLU A 87 3.09 15.31 12.21
N VAL A 88 3.02 14.71 11.02
CA VAL A 88 3.02 15.42 9.73
C VAL A 88 1.87 14.88 8.89
N THR A 89 1.06 15.77 8.34
CA THR A 89 -0.03 15.41 7.44
C THR A 89 0.21 16.04 6.07
N PHE A 90 0.19 15.21 5.03
CA PHE A 90 0.09 15.64 3.63
C PHE A 90 -1.34 15.41 3.18
N ASP A 91 -1.99 16.47 2.76
CA ASP A 91 -3.37 16.48 2.28
C ASP A 91 -3.33 17.00 0.84
N GLU A 92 -3.54 16.10 -0.14
CA GLU A 92 -3.29 16.38 -1.54
C GLU A 92 -4.44 16.00 -2.46
N ASP A 93 -4.54 16.72 -3.57
CA ASP A 93 -5.43 16.41 -4.68
C ASP A 93 -4.64 15.87 -5.87
N LEU A 94 -5.17 14.79 -6.48
CA LEU A 94 -4.64 14.18 -7.69
C LEU A 94 -5.72 14.05 -8.75
N LYS A 95 -5.28 13.97 -10.02
CA LYS A 95 -6.11 13.60 -11.16
C LYS A 95 -5.56 12.35 -11.82
N TRP A 96 -6.44 11.41 -12.10
CA TRP A 96 -6.10 10.21 -12.87
C TRP A 96 -6.33 10.50 -14.35
N ILE A 97 -5.24 10.55 -15.08
CA ILE A 97 -5.21 10.87 -16.51
C ILE A 97 -4.82 9.61 -17.27
N THR A 98 -5.65 9.23 -18.24
CA THR A 98 -5.41 8.04 -19.08
C THR A 98 -4.21 8.23 -20.00
N ALA A 99 -3.77 7.15 -20.65
CA ALA A 99 -2.74 7.20 -21.69
C ALA A 99 -3.11 8.16 -22.86
N ALA A 100 -4.40 8.32 -23.16
CA ALA A 100 -4.91 9.24 -24.16
C ALA A 100 -5.03 10.70 -23.68
N GLY A 101 -4.72 10.96 -22.39
CA GLY A 101 -4.82 12.30 -21.81
C GLY A 101 -6.21 12.68 -21.29
N GLU A 102 -7.13 11.74 -21.21
CA GLU A 102 -8.47 11.95 -20.67
C GLU A 102 -8.45 11.95 -19.13
N HIS A 103 -9.20 12.84 -18.50
CA HIS A 103 -9.37 12.90 -17.05
C HIS A 103 -10.55 12.00 -16.63
N TRP A 104 -10.25 10.90 -15.95
CA TRP A 104 -11.24 9.91 -15.56
C TRP A 104 -11.66 9.98 -14.10
N MET A 105 -10.74 10.28 -13.19
CA MET A 105 -11.04 10.31 -11.75
C MET A 105 -10.31 11.45 -11.05
N ASN A 106 -10.96 12.01 -10.02
CA ASN A 106 -10.30 12.81 -9.01
C ASN A 106 -9.94 11.92 -7.82
N GLU A 107 -8.83 12.23 -7.18
CA GLU A 107 -8.44 11.62 -5.93
C GLU A 107 -8.10 12.69 -4.90
N HIS A 108 -8.63 12.51 -3.68
CA HIS A 108 -8.20 13.20 -2.49
C HIS A 108 -7.47 12.22 -1.59
N ARG A 109 -6.22 12.50 -1.26
CA ARG A 109 -5.33 11.61 -0.55
C ARG A 109 -4.76 12.30 0.69
N ILE A 110 -4.83 11.61 1.85
CA ILE A 110 -4.26 12.08 3.10
C ILE A 110 -3.27 11.04 3.61
N HIS A 111 -2.03 11.49 3.85
CA HIS A 111 -0.99 10.75 4.54
C HIS A 111 -0.77 11.40 5.91
N ARG A 112 -1.14 10.74 6.98
CA ARG A 112 -0.87 11.18 8.33
C ARG A 112 0.26 10.34 8.91
N ILE A 113 1.43 10.95 9.10
CA ILE A 113 2.64 10.30 9.60
C ILE A 113 2.85 10.76 11.03
N HIS A 114 2.91 9.82 11.96
CA HIS A 114 3.01 10.14 13.37
C HIS A 114 3.78 9.09 14.18
N SER A 115 4.46 9.56 15.22
CA SER A 115 5.09 8.68 16.20
C SER A 115 4.01 8.03 17.06
N LEU A 116 4.16 6.73 17.32
CA LEU A 116 3.30 6.01 18.27
C LEU A 116 3.99 5.89 19.63
N ASP A 117 5.21 5.34 19.67
CA ASP A 117 6.05 5.25 20.86
C ASP A 117 7.53 5.16 20.45
N GLN A 118 8.28 6.23 20.71
CA GLN A 118 9.68 6.35 20.29
C GLN A 118 10.67 5.55 21.15
N ASN A 119 10.24 5.10 22.33
CA ASN A 119 11.11 4.44 23.30
C ASN A 119 10.54 3.10 23.79
N ARG A 120 9.71 2.46 22.94
CA ARG A 120 9.04 1.20 23.31
C ARG A 120 10.01 0.06 23.59
N PHE A 121 11.11 0.03 22.85
CA PHE A 121 12.11 -1.02 22.92
C PHE A 121 13.46 -0.47 23.42
N ALA A 122 14.40 -1.37 23.76
CA ALA A 122 15.72 -1.00 24.21
C ALA A 122 16.49 -0.14 23.19
N ALA A 123 17.48 0.62 23.65
CA ALA A 123 18.34 1.46 22.82
C ALA A 123 17.62 2.56 22.02
N GLY A 124 16.46 3.03 22.52
CA GLY A 124 15.71 4.10 21.85
C GLY A 124 14.98 3.65 20.58
N ARG A 125 14.86 2.34 20.34
CA ARG A 125 14.08 1.79 19.23
C ARG A 125 12.60 1.95 19.52
N GLY A 126 11.86 2.37 18.51
CA GLY A 126 10.45 2.71 18.66
C GLY A 126 9.60 2.29 17.49
N LEU A 127 8.41 2.86 17.44
CA LEU A 127 7.46 2.63 16.35
C LEU A 127 6.75 3.92 15.94
N TRP A 128 6.42 3.99 14.67
CA TRP A 128 5.68 5.08 14.06
C TRP A 128 4.69 4.54 13.01
N ALA A 129 3.72 5.33 12.64
CA ALA A 129 2.69 4.92 11.69
C ALA A 129 2.48 5.91 10.55
N VAL A 130 1.97 5.37 9.45
CA VAL A 130 1.32 6.11 8.38
C VAL A 130 -0.14 5.68 8.33
N ASP A 131 -1.04 6.63 8.57
CA ASP A 131 -2.47 6.46 8.28
C ASP A 131 -2.75 7.04 6.90
N LEU A 132 -3.43 6.27 6.09
CA LEU A 132 -3.71 6.55 4.69
C LEU A 132 -5.21 6.63 4.47
N THR A 133 -5.69 7.78 4.02
CA THR A 133 -7.06 7.95 3.52
C THR A 133 -7.01 8.28 2.05
N THR A 134 -7.80 7.59 1.25
CA THR A 134 -7.90 7.79 -0.19
C THR A 134 -9.37 7.85 -0.58
N GLU A 135 -9.77 8.92 -1.24
CA GLU A 135 -11.11 9.10 -1.80
C GLU A 135 -10.99 9.26 -3.32
N ILE A 136 -11.51 8.29 -4.08
CA ILE A 136 -11.46 8.29 -5.54
C ILE A 136 -12.86 8.52 -6.07
N THR A 137 -13.05 9.60 -6.80
CA THR A 137 -14.35 9.96 -7.42
C THR A 137 -14.27 9.79 -8.92
N ASN A 138 -15.16 9.00 -9.49
CA ASN A 138 -15.34 8.85 -10.93
C ASN A 138 -15.88 10.16 -11.54
N THR A 139 -15.15 10.76 -12.48
CA THR A 139 -15.56 11.97 -13.18
C THR A 139 -15.98 11.72 -14.63
N ARG A 140 -15.99 10.42 -15.07
CA ARG A 140 -16.58 10.04 -16.36
C ARG A 140 -18.11 10.04 -16.27
N GLY A 141 -18.76 10.31 -17.37
CA GLY A 141 -20.22 10.15 -17.49
C GLY A 141 -20.70 8.70 -17.58
N SER A 142 -19.86 7.72 -17.27
CA SER A 142 -20.15 6.29 -17.31
C SER A 142 -19.46 5.55 -16.16
N THR A 143 -19.94 4.37 -15.83
CA THR A 143 -19.30 3.49 -14.83
C THR A 143 -17.88 3.14 -15.24
N ILE A 144 -16.96 3.09 -14.24
CA ILE A 144 -15.58 2.60 -14.35
C ILE A 144 -15.47 1.28 -13.58
N ALA A 145 -14.93 0.25 -14.21
CA ALA A 145 -14.60 -1.00 -13.53
C ALA A 145 -13.16 -0.91 -12.95
N LEU A 146 -13.06 -1.08 -11.64
CA LEU A 146 -11.81 -1.12 -10.91
C LEU A 146 -11.49 -2.59 -10.59
N GLY A 147 -10.62 -3.19 -11.36
CA GLY A 147 -10.25 -4.61 -11.27
C GLY A 147 -8.78 -4.84 -10.90
N SER A 148 -8.36 -6.08 -11.00
CA SER A 148 -7.00 -6.55 -10.72
C SER A 148 -6.53 -7.52 -11.81
N PRO A 149 -5.27 -7.96 -11.82
CA PRO A 149 -4.87 -9.08 -12.67
C PRO A 149 -5.66 -10.36 -12.38
N THR A 150 -6.15 -10.56 -11.14
CA THR A 150 -6.98 -11.73 -10.80
C THR A 150 -8.35 -11.64 -11.45
N THR A 151 -9.00 -10.48 -11.46
CA THR A 151 -10.27 -10.30 -12.18
C THR A 151 -10.10 -10.45 -13.70
N ALA A 152 -8.89 -10.18 -14.22
CA ALA A 152 -8.51 -10.41 -15.61
C ALA A 152 -8.08 -11.88 -15.89
N GLY A 153 -8.15 -12.77 -14.90
CA GLY A 153 -7.92 -14.22 -15.07
C GLY A 153 -6.54 -14.74 -14.61
N ARG A 154 -5.72 -13.93 -13.94
CA ARG A 154 -4.50 -14.40 -13.29
C ARG A 154 -4.74 -14.75 -11.83
N GLU A 155 -4.68 -16.01 -11.49
CA GLU A 155 -4.80 -16.46 -10.10
C GLU A 155 -3.74 -15.83 -9.18
N HIS A 156 -4.12 -15.53 -7.94
CA HIS A 156 -3.24 -15.03 -6.87
C HIS A 156 -2.42 -13.77 -7.23
N ALA A 157 -3.03 -12.84 -7.97
CA ALA A 157 -2.42 -11.57 -8.37
C ALA A 157 -3.37 -10.37 -8.18
N GLY A 158 -4.12 -10.39 -7.09
CA GLY A 158 -5.19 -9.43 -6.82
C GLY A 158 -4.73 -8.07 -6.26
N TYR A 159 -3.47 -7.66 -6.44
CA TYR A 159 -2.94 -6.41 -5.91
C TYR A 159 -3.65 -5.19 -6.49
N THR A 160 -4.22 -4.35 -5.60
CA THR A 160 -4.89 -3.09 -5.90
C THR A 160 -4.82 -2.15 -4.71
N GLY A 161 -4.88 -0.84 -4.94
CA GLY A 161 -4.81 0.16 -3.88
C GLY A 161 -3.39 0.35 -3.32
N TRP A 162 -3.26 0.43 -2.00
CA TRP A 162 -1.97 0.64 -1.36
C TRP A 162 -1.08 -0.60 -1.45
N PHE A 163 0.19 -0.37 -1.77
CA PHE A 163 1.17 -1.41 -2.03
C PHE A 163 2.51 -1.04 -1.40
N TRP A 164 2.94 -1.78 -0.39
CA TRP A 164 4.26 -1.66 0.18
C TRP A 164 5.21 -2.67 -0.45
N ARG A 165 6.38 -2.20 -0.90
CA ARG A 165 7.50 -3.00 -1.35
C ARG A 165 8.66 -2.89 -0.37
N GLY A 166 8.98 -3.98 0.34
CA GLY A 166 10.11 -4.09 1.25
C GLY A 166 11.47 -4.14 0.54
N PRO A 167 12.57 -3.92 1.28
CA PRO A 167 13.92 -4.02 0.75
C PRO A 167 14.25 -5.45 0.34
N ARG A 168 15.27 -5.60 -0.49
CA ARG A 168 15.66 -6.93 -0.99
C ARG A 168 16.21 -7.85 0.11
N SER A 169 16.86 -7.28 1.13
CA SER A 169 17.31 -7.99 2.33
C SER A 169 16.17 -8.73 3.06
N TRP A 170 14.94 -8.27 2.87
CA TRP A 170 13.75 -8.91 3.43
C TRP A 170 13.16 -10.02 2.56
N THR A 171 13.87 -10.48 1.51
CA THR A 171 13.45 -11.66 0.76
C THR A 171 13.51 -12.90 1.66
N GLY A 172 12.40 -13.63 1.78
CA GLY A 172 12.27 -14.75 2.71
C GLY A 172 11.92 -14.36 4.15
N CYS A 173 11.53 -13.10 4.39
CA CYS A 173 11.08 -12.65 5.71
C CYS A 173 9.88 -13.45 6.23
N SER A 174 9.71 -13.46 7.55
CA SER A 174 8.53 -14.03 8.18
C SER A 174 7.29 -13.21 7.85
N VAL A 175 6.14 -13.87 7.65
CA VAL A 175 4.84 -13.23 7.52
C VAL A 175 3.82 -13.89 8.44
N THR A 176 2.97 -13.10 9.08
CA THR A 176 1.92 -13.61 9.99
C THR A 176 0.67 -12.75 9.85
N SER A 177 -0.51 -13.38 9.84
CA SER A 177 -1.80 -12.70 9.82
C SER A 177 -2.52 -12.71 11.16
N SER A 178 -3.52 -11.86 11.32
CA SER A 178 -4.41 -11.83 12.51
C SER A 178 -5.18 -13.13 12.70
N THR A 179 -5.37 -13.90 11.66
CA THR A 179 -6.04 -15.22 11.70
C THR A 179 -5.12 -16.37 12.13
N GLY A 180 -3.81 -16.09 12.26
CA GLY A 180 -2.81 -17.08 12.67
C GLY A 180 -2.13 -17.81 11.51
N LEU A 181 -2.48 -17.50 10.25
CA LEU A 181 -1.75 -18.00 9.09
C LEU A 181 -0.36 -17.36 9.03
N SER A 182 0.66 -18.12 8.62
CA SER A 182 2.06 -17.70 8.63
C SER A 182 2.83 -18.04 7.35
N ASP A 183 2.14 -18.38 6.28
CA ASP A 183 2.70 -18.64 4.96
C ASP A 183 2.11 -17.66 3.94
N GLU A 184 2.94 -17.16 3.00
CA GLU A 184 2.49 -16.17 2.01
C GLU A 184 1.37 -16.71 1.11
N ALA A 185 1.41 -18.01 0.76
CA ALA A 185 0.41 -18.63 -0.10
C ALA A 185 -0.90 -18.90 0.64
N GLU A 186 -0.84 -19.20 1.96
CA GLU A 186 -2.03 -19.36 2.79
C GLU A 186 -2.73 -18.02 3.07
N ILE A 187 -1.98 -16.93 3.23
CA ILE A 187 -2.54 -15.58 3.46
C ILE A 187 -3.08 -14.97 2.16
N MET A 188 -2.50 -15.32 1.02
CA MET A 188 -2.88 -14.80 -0.30
C MET A 188 -4.37 -15.00 -0.58
N GLY A 189 -5.10 -13.90 -0.85
CA GLY A 189 -6.52 -13.92 -1.16
C GLY A 189 -7.44 -14.15 0.05
N THR A 190 -6.92 -14.15 1.27
CA THR A 190 -7.73 -14.25 2.50
C THR A 190 -8.07 -12.88 3.08
N GLU A 191 -9.09 -12.85 3.92
CA GLU A 191 -9.43 -11.72 4.77
C GLU A 191 -8.71 -11.86 6.10
N ALA A 192 -8.06 -10.77 6.56
CA ALA A 192 -7.47 -10.67 7.89
C ALA A 192 -7.44 -9.19 8.31
N GLU A 193 -7.58 -8.91 9.60
CA GLU A 193 -7.55 -7.56 10.13
C GLU A 193 -6.19 -6.89 9.89
N TRP A 194 -5.12 -7.69 10.04
CA TRP A 194 -3.75 -7.24 9.79
C TRP A 194 -2.86 -8.37 9.30
N VAL A 195 -1.79 -7.98 8.63
CA VAL A 195 -0.66 -8.84 8.27
C VAL A 195 0.62 -8.16 8.70
N ALA A 196 1.57 -8.91 9.26
CA ALA A 196 2.87 -8.43 9.71
C ALA A 196 4.00 -9.16 9.00
N PHE A 197 5.03 -8.42 8.61
CA PHE A 197 6.27 -8.91 8.02
C PHE A 197 7.41 -8.60 8.97
N SER A 198 8.24 -9.57 9.31
CA SER A 198 9.37 -9.40 10.23
C SER A 198 10.66 -9.95 9.64
N SER A 199 11.76 -9.23 9.77
CA SER A 199 13.10 -9.64 9.32
C SER A 199 14.20 -8.96 10.12
N GLU A 200 15.36 -9.60 10.19
CA GLU A 200 16.61 -8.97 10.60
C GLU A 200 17.12 -8.02 9.51
N HIS A 201 18.01 -7.10 9.87
CA HIS A 201 18.68 -6.20 8.95
C HIS A 201 20.05 -6.74 8.54
N ASP A 202 20.49 -6.48 7.30
CA ASP A 202 21.86 -6.83 6.86
C ASP A 202 22.89 -5.81 7.30
N ASP A 203 22.54 -4.50 7.27
CA ASP A 203 23.48 -3.40 7.47
C ASP A 203 23.38 -2.75 8.87
N TYR A 204 22.44 -3.20 9.71
CA TYR A 204 22.17 -2.66 11.03
C TYR A 204 21.98 -3.79 12.03
N ASP A 205 22.40 -3.58 13.27
CA ASP A 205 22.14 -4.52 14.37
C ASP A 205 20.64 -4.54 14.70
N GLY A 206 20.08 -5.75 14.79
CA GLY A 206 18.66 -6.00 15.04
C GLY A 206 17.85 -6.16 13.76
N GLY A 207 16.58 -5.89 13.87
CA GLY A 207 15.60 -6.08 12.79
C GLY A 207 14.34 -5.26 13.00
N GLY A 208 13.33 -5.54 12.21
CA GLY A 208 12.07 -4.80 12.28
C GLY A 208 10.86 -5.59 11.88
N THR A 209 9.70 -4.99 12.15
CA THR A 209 8.40 -5.50 11.77
C THR A 209 7.61 -4.41 11.06
N VAL A 210 7.04 -4.73 9.90
CA VAL A 210 6.04 -3.91 9.21
C VAL A 210 4.68 -4.55 9.44
N LEU A 211 3.84 -3.88 10.24
CA LEU A 211 2.49 -4.30 10.56
C LEU A 211 1.50 -3.47 9.75
N VAL A 212 0.68 -4.12 8.93
CA VAL A 212 -0.26 -3.48 8.02
C VAL A 212 -1.68 -3.86 8.41
N TYR A 213 -2.55 -2.89 8.62
CA TYR A 213 -3.97 -3.11 8.85
C TYR A 213 -4.75 -2.98 7.55
N SER A 214 -5.66 -3.93 7.32
CA SER A 214 -6.54 -3.90 6.14
C SER A 214 -7.44 -2.65 6.12
N GLY A 215 -7.84 -2.17 7.30
CA GLY A 215 -8.67 -0.98 7.41
C GLY A 215 -10.05 -1.15 6.80
N THR A 216 -10.49 -0.15 6.02
CA THR A 216 -11.83 -0.15 5.41
C THR A 216 -11.78 0.20 3.91
N SER A 217 -12.72 -0.39 3.17
CA SER A 217 -13.04 -0.03 1.78
C SER A 217 -14.55 0.13 1.67
N THR A 218 -15.02 1.33 1.32
CA THR A 218 -16.46 1.66 1.31
C THR A 218 -16.84 2.56 0.15
N SER A 219 -18.08 2.45 -0.29
CA SER A 219 -18.73 3.39 -1.20
C SER A 219 -20.21 3.48 -0.83
N ALA A 220 -20.81 4.65 -0.99
CA ALA A 220 -22.27 4.81 -0.92
C ALA A 220 -22.94 4.45 -2.26
N ASP A 221 -22.16 4.39 -3.34
CA ASP A 221 -22.63 4.39 -4.71
C ASP A 221 -22.36 3.06 -5.43
N ALA A 222 -21.51 2.22 -4.85
CA ALA A 222 -21.10 0.94 -5.43
C ALA A 222 -21.02 -0.17 -4.38
N GLU A 223 -21.22 -1.41 -4.80
CA GLU A 223 -20.86 -2.57 -3.99
C GLU A 223 -19.34 -2.71 -3.93
N VAL A 224 -18.81 -2.83 -2.72
CA VAL A 224 -17.37 -2.95 -2.47
C VAL A 224 -17.11 -4.30 -1.81
N PRO A 225 -16.32 -5.19 -2.43
CA PRO A 225 -16.01 -6.48 -1.85
C PRO A 225 -15.10 -6.33 -0.61
N PRO A 226 -15.03 -7.37 0.24
CA PRO A 226 -14.09 -7.40 1.34
C PRO A 226 -12.64 -7.24 0.89
N ILE A 227 -11.83 -6.54 1.68
CA ILE A 227 -10.41 -6.41 1.43
C ILE A 227 -9.74 -7.78 1.63
N LYS A 228 -9.00 -8.23 0.62
CA LYS A 228 -8.20 -9.45 0.67
C LYS A 228 -6.72 -9.13 0.53
N TRP A 229 -5.87 -9.97 1.09
CA TRP A 229 -4.44 -9.73 1.12
C TRP A 229 -3.73 -10.23 -0.14
N PHE A 230 -2.94 -9.36 -0.75
CA PHE A 230 -1.86 -9.77 -1.65
C PHE A 230 -0.54 -9.71 -0.87
N THR A 231 0.11 -10.86 -0.74
CA THR A 231 1.37 -11.02 0.02
C THR A 231 2.42 -11.72 -0.81
N ARG A 232 3.69 -11.33 -0.64
CA ARG A 232 4.88 -12.03 -1.13
C ARG A 232 5.99 -11.92 -0.10
N THR A 233 6.77 -12.98 0.03
CA THR A 233 8.00 -13.02 0.82
C THR A 233 9.13 -13.70 0.05
N GLY A 234 8.83 -14.77 -0.70
CA GLY A 234 9.82 -15.61 -1.36
C GLY A 234 10.60 -14.95 -2.49
N ILE A 235 10.00 -14.00 -3.23
CA ILE A 235 10.68 -13.25 -4.30
C ILE A 235 11.16 -11.90 -3.78
N PHE A 236 10.33 -11.26 -2.97
CA PHE A 236 10.54 -10.00 -2.29
C PHE A 236 9.39 -9.73 -1.32
N ALA A 237 9.63 -8.96 -0.26
CA ALA A 237 8.57 -8.60 0.68
C ALA A 237 7.56 -7.64 0.05
N VAL A 238 6.27 -7.98 0.11
CA VAL A 238 5.15 -7.15 -0.36
C VAL A 238 3.93 -7.36 0.49
N ALA A 239 3.28 -6.26 0.83
CA ALA A 239 1.93 -6.23 1.38
C ALA A 239 1.03 -5.30 0.55
N SER A 240 -0.15 -5.79 0.17
CA SER A 240 -1.21 -4.96 -0.39
C SER A 240 -2.56 -5.40 0.18
N PRO A 241 -3.21 -4.57 1.02
CA PRO A 241 -4.61 -4.75 1.38
C PRO A 241 -5.48 -4.35 0.17
N SER A 242 -5.92 -5.34 -0.58
CA SER A 242 -6.48 -5.17 -1.93
C SER A 242 -8.00 -5.12 -1.92
N PRO A 243 -8.63 -3.96 -2.21
CA PRO A 243 -10.08 -3.80 -2.22
C PRO A 243 -10.76 -4.47 -3.43
N ALA A 244 -10.04 -4.72 -4.52
CA ALA A 244 -10.57 -5.40 -5.70
C ALA A 244 -9.74 -6.65 -6.04
N PHE A 245 -9.46 -7.49 -5.04
CA PHE A 245 -8.58 -8.64 -5.21
C PHE A 245 -9.05 -9.61 -6.31
N ASP A 246 -10.27 -10.11 -6.22
CA ASP A 246 -10.88 -11.10 -7.11
C ASP A 246 -12.28 -10.73 -7.61
N GLN A 247 -12.77 -9.55 -7.25
CA GLN A 247 -14.02 -8.98 -7.71
C GLN A 247 -13.80 -7.52 -8.11
N GLU A 248 -14.38 -7.10 -9.22
CA GLU A 248 -14.32 -5.72 -9.67
C GLU A 248 -15.24 -4.82 -8.84
N ILE A 249 -14.83 -3.57 -8.61
CA ILE A 249 -15.68 -2.52 -8.08
C ILE A 249 -16.18 -1.70 -9.27
N HIS A 250 -17.49 -1.70 -9.50
CA HIS A 250 -18.11 -0.92 -10.56
C HIS A 250 -18.54 0.45 -10.04
N LEU A 251 -17.66 1.45 -10.16
CA LEU A 251 -17.87 2.79 -9.65
C LEU A 251 -18.68 3.61 -10.65
N PRO A 252 -19.96 3.97 -10.35
CA PRO A 252 -20.81 4.71 -11.28
C PRO A 252 -20.30 6.15 -11.50
N ALA A 253 -20.86 6.85 -12.49
CA ALA A 253 -20.60 8.27 -12.66
C ALA A 253 -20.86 9.04 -11.36
N ASP A 254 -19.95 9.95 -11.01
CA ASP A 254 -19.93 10.73 -9.76
C ASP A 254 -19.81 9.91 -8.46
N GLY A 255 -19.74 8.57 -8.56
CA GLY A 255 -19.54 7.68 -7.43
C GLY A 255 -18.14 7.82 -6.80
N THR A 256 -18.07 7.63 -5.49
CA THR A 256 -16.82 7.76 -4.71
C THR A 256 -16.48 6.46 -3.96
N LEU A 257 -15.26 5.97 -4.16
CA LEU A 257 -14.65 4.90 -3.37
C LEU A 257 -13.76 5.53 -2.29
N ARG A 258 -13.93 5.10 -1.03
CA ARG A 258 -13.12 5.56 0.10
C ARG A 258 -12.36 4.38 0.71
N LEU A 259 -11.05 4.56 0.91
CA LEU A 259 -10.13 3.59 1.50
C LEU A 259 -9.44 4.20 2.72
N ASN A 260 -9.30 3.41 3.80
CA ASN A 260 -8.51 3.79 4.97
C ASN A 260 -7.64 2.61 5.38
N HIS A 261 -6.33 2.84 5.51
CA HIS A 261 -5.36 1.83 5.92
C HIS A 261 -4.36 2.41 6.93
N ARG A 262 -3.68 1.54 7.67
CA ARG A 262 -2.55 1.92 8.53
C ARG A 262 -1.37 1.00 8.28
N PHE A 263 -0.18 1.60 8.16
CA PHE A 263 1.11 0.90 8.15
C PHE A 263 1.89 1.34 9.39
N VAL A 264 2.31 0.38 10.21
CA VAL A 264 3.12 0.61 11.41
C VAL A 264 4.50 0.03 11.18
N PHE A 265 5.52 0.86 11.38
CA PHE A 265 6.93 0.50 11.23
C PHE A 265 7.53 0.38 12.64
N ILE A 266 7.94 -0.83 12.99
CA ILE A 266 8.36 -1.22 14.33
C ILE A 266 9.80 -1.70 14.28
N GLU A 267 10.70 -1.01 14.98
CA GLU A 267 12.13 -1.35 15.00
C GLU A 267 12.44 -2.45 16.02
N GLU A 268 11.75 -3.56 15.89
CA GLU A 268 11.92 -4.80 16.64
C GLU A 268 11.32 -5.94 15.83
N VAL A 269 11.97 -7.11 15.82
CA VAL A 269 11.40 -8.34 15.27
C VAL A 269 10.36 -8.86 16.25
N LEU A 270 9.09 -8.80 15.86
CA LEU A 270 7.98 -9.20 16.70
C LEU A 270 7.34 -10.50 16.23
N GLU A 271 7.07 -11.38 17.17
CA GLU A 271 6.41 -12.67 16.92
C GLU A 271 5.38 -13.01 18.02
N GLY A 272 4.53 -13.97 17.74
CA GLY A 272 3.65 -14.60 18.70
C GLY A 272 2.81 -13.62 19.52
N GLN A 273 2.91 -13.67 20.85
CA GLN A 273 2.09 -12.86 21.74
C GLN A 273 2.48 -11.38 21.76
N GLN A 274 3.76 -11.05 21.54
CA GLN A 274 4.22 -9.65 21.49
C GLN A 274 3.62 -8.95 20.28
N LEU A 275 3.68 -9.59 19.10
CA LEU A 275 3.07 -9.04 17.88
C LEU A 275 1.56 -8.82 18.07
N LYS A 276 0.84 -9.80 18.63
CA LYS A 276 -0.60 -9.69 18.89
C LYS A 276 -0.94 -8.57 19.86
N ALA A 277 -0.12 -8.35 20.89
CA ALA A 277 -0.31 -7.25 21.84
C ALA A 277 -0.14 -5.89 21.19
N ILE A 278 0.92 -5.69 20.42
CA ILE A 278 1.19 -4.48 19.64
C ILE A 278 0.08 -4.24 18.60
N ALA A 279 -0.32 -5.27 17.87
CA ALA A 279 -1.39 -5.17 16.88
C ALA A 279 -2.74 -4.78 17.51
N LYS A 280 -3.02 -5.21 18.73
CA LYS A 280 -4.22 -4.79 19.47
C LYS A 280 -4.12 -3.34 19.96
N GLU A 281 -2.95 -2.94 20.46
CA GLU A 281 -2.71 -1.62 21.06
C GLU A 281 -2.78 -0.50 20.02
N TYR A 282 -2.23 -0.73 18.83
CA TYR A 282 -2.13 0.29 17.77
C TYR A 282 -3.11 0.08 16.61
N ARG A 283 -4.19 -0.62 16.87
CA ARG A 283 -5.27 -0.84 15.91
C ARG A 283 -5.76 0.46 15.32
N LEU A 284 -6.12 0.44 14.04
CA LEU A 284 -6.83 1.52 13.38
C LEU A 284 -8.22 1.66 14.03
N GLY A 285 -8.52 2.83 14.59
CA GLY A 285 -9.79 3.12 15.27
C GLY A 285 -10.95 3.34 14.30
#